data_e1a82222e06f0bc36d5e2f69655cca92
#
_entry.id   e1a82222e06f0bc36d5e2f69655cca92
#
_cell.length_a   1.000
_cell.length_b   1.000
_cell.length_c   1.000
_cell.angle_alpha   90.00
_cell.angle_beta   90.00
_cell.angle_gamma   90.00
#
_symmetry.space_group_name_H-M   'P 1'
#
loop_
_entity.id
_entity.type
_entity.pdbx_description
1 polymer ?
#
loop_
_entity_poly.entity_id
_entity_poly.type
_entity_poly.pdbx_seq_one_letter_code
_entity_poly.pdbx_strand_id
1 'polypeptide(L)'
;LSGGNKTVRYFVSVGYFTQTGMFETDVDKIKEHETIQALLAASPDVAKGLYKEGYDSEYRYNRLTTRSNIDINLTEDFKVSVNLAYRFGSQNRPYGYDANGDEALRLFGMFYRNSPQAFPILNANGTYAAADGIWRQNPLVTLCYSGFFLNFSNKLETDFVFKYNLRKLLKGLSIDGKFSYDAGWNNNRSIQQRPNIYQYNPIAETYKQGLEMVLPTKATNKTAATHRKYAEAAVRYKQSFSGHNISGLVLYNMSYTSTPGGRYSYVPHIYQALVGRVNYDYENRYLFEINAGYNGSNRFAEGHRYQLFPAASMGWVLTNEPFFKENPILSFTKLRFSYGEVGNDKLGSFSYYYRSGYDNGLGYTFGETQNGDAAGIKASI
;
A
#
# COMPACT_ATOMS: atom_id res chain seq x y z
N LEU A 1 20.56 -11.82 13.40
CA LEU A 1 22.01 -12.01 13.37
C LEU A 1 22.68 -10.66 13.07
N SER A 2 23.62 -10.26 13.89
CA SER A 2 24.42 -9.06 13.65
C SER A 2 25.87 -9.33 14.02
N GLY A 3 26.78 -8.65 13.36
CA GLY A 3 28.20 -8.80 13.63
C GLY A 3 29.03 -7.84 12.78
N GLY A 4 30.32 -7.94 12.91
CA GLY A 4 31.24 -7.18 12.08
C GLY A 4 32.56 -6.88 12.76
N ASN A 5 33.37 -6.16 12.01
CA ASN A 5 34.66 -5.65 12.42
C ASN A 5 34.83 -4.19 11.97
N LYS A 6 36.03 -3.64 11.97
CA LYS A 6 36.30 -2.26 11.53
C LYS A 6 35.98 -2.04 10.04
N THR A 7 36.09 -3.09 9.21
CA THR A 7 35.89 -3.01 7.76
C THR A 7 34.45 -3.31 7.36
N VAL A 8 33.81 -4.32 7.95
CA VAL A 8 32.46 -4.76 7.58
C VAL A 8 31.59 -4.86 8.82
N ARG A 9 30.39 -4.32 8.76
CA ARG A 9 29.33 -4.52 9.74
C ARG A 9 28.09 -5.01 9.01
N TYR A 10 27.41 -5.98 9.58
CA TYR A 10 26.19 -6.50 8.99
C TYR A 10 25.11 -6.76 10.03
N PHE A 11 23.89 -6.66 9.56
CA PHE A 11 22.67 -7.04 10.26
C PHE A 11 21.79 -7.83 9.30
N VAL A 12 21.37 -9.02 9.70
CA VAL A 12 20.43 -9.85 8.94
C VAL A 12 19.29 -10.25 9.87
N SER A 13 18.06 -10.08 9.43
CA SER A 13 16.87 -10.53 10.14
C SER A 13 15.96 -11.30 9.21
N VAL A 14 15.32 -12.33 9.76
CA VAL A 14 14.24 -13.08 9.13
C VAL A 14 13.10 -13.12 10.12
N GLY A 15 11.92 -12.73 9.68
CA GLY A 15 10.70 -12.77 10.47
C GLY A 15 9.61 -13.52 9.73
N TYR A 16 8.95 -14.40 10.43
CA TYR A 16 7.75 -15.10 9.95
C TYR A 16 6.57 -14.69 10.82
N PHE A 17 5.46 -14.40 10.18
CA PHE A 17 4.20 -14.05 10.83
C PHE A 17 3.08 -14.89 10.22
N THR A 18 2.21 -15.43 11.05
CA THR A 18 1.00 -16.13 10.64
C THR A 18 -0.20 -15.60 11.41
N GLN A 19 -1.32 -15.49 10.73
CA GLN A 19 -2.60 -15.11 11.32
C GLN A 19 -3.70 -15.93 10.68
N THR A 20 -4.54 -16.57 11.49
CA THR A 20 -5.74 -17.27 11.06
C THR A 20 -6.96 -16.39 11.24
N GLY A 21 -8.03 -16.71 10.50
CA GLY A 21 -9.34 -16.07 10.66
C GLY A 21 -10.08 -16.58 11.91
N MET A 22 -11.22 -15.94 12.16
CA MET A 22 -12.11 -16.33 13.27
C MET A 22 -13.28 -17.22 12.83
N PHE A 23 -13.42 -17.42 11.53
CA PHE A 23 -14.53 -18.22 10.99
C PHE A 23 -14.11 -19.67 10.81
N GLU A 24 -14.92 -20.60 11.33
CA GLU A 24 -14.74 -22.01 11.02
C GLU A 24 -15.19 -22.28 9.58
N THR A 25 -14.31 -22.84 8.79
CA THR A 25 -14.55 -23.20 7.38
C THR A 25 -14.33 -24.68 7.11
N ASP A 26 -13.89 -25.41 8.11
CA ASP A 26 -13.77 -26.85 8.07
C ASP A 26 -15.15 -27.49 8.22
N VAL A 27 -15.63 -28.05 7.13
CA VAL A 27 -16.98 -28.63 7.06
C VAL A 27 -17.12 -29.85 8.02
N ASP A 28 -16.05 -30.59 8.26
CA ASP A 28 -16.11 -31.76 9.15
C ASP A 28 -16.26 -31.30 10.60
N LYS A 29 -15.58 -30.24 11.02
CA LYS A 29 -15.82 -29.63 12.34
C LYS A 29 -17.20 -28.98 12.45
N ILE A 30 -17.69 -28.37 11.37
CA ILE A 30 -19.06 -27.83 11.34
C ILE A 30 -20.09 -28.94 11.54
N LYS A 31 -19.87 -30.11 10.95
CA LYS A 31 -20.74 -31.28 11.15
C LYS A 31 -20.78 -31.77 12.61
N GLU A 32 -19.70 -31.60 13.38
CA GLU A 32 -19.61 -31.98 14.79
C GLU A 32 -20.44 -31.10 15.73
N HIS A 33 -20.88 -29.90 15.26
CA HIS A 33 -21.67 -28.99 16.08
C HIS A 33 -23.06 -29.59 16.42
N GLU A 34 -23.46 -29.49 17.68
CA GLU A 34 -24.73 -30.12 18.19
C GLU A 34 -25.95 -29.80 17.32
N THR A 35 -26.13 -28.53 16.93
CA THR A 35 -27.27 -28.13 16.10
C THR A 35 -27.25 -28.79 14.72
N ILE A 36 -26.07 -28.99 14.14
CA ILE A 36 -25.91 -29.66 12.85
C ILE A 36 -26.12 -31.17 13.02
N GLN A 37 -25.62 -31.77 14.09
CA GLN A 37 -25.83 -33.17 14.40
C GLN A 37 -27.33 -33.47 14.59
N ALA A 38 -28.08 -32.62 15.31
CA ALA A 38 -29.53 -32.76 15.44
C ALA A 38 -30.23 -32.65 14.07
N LEU A 39 -29.80 -31.75 13.20
CA LEU A 39 -30.34 -31.62 11.86
C LEU A 39 -30.04 -32.84 10.97
N LEU A 40 -28.81 -33.39 11.05
CA LEU A 40 -28.39 -34.59 10.34
C LEU A 40 -29.16 -35.84 10.80
N ALA A 41 -29.46 -35.94 12.08
CA ALA A 41 -30.26 -37.02 12.64
C ALA A 41 -31.72 -36.94 12.19
N ALA A 42 -32.29 -35.72 12.11
CA ALA A 42 -33.67 -35.50 11.67
C ALA A 42 -33.87 -35.69 10.14
N SER A 43 -32.84 -35.43 9.36
CA SER A 43 -32.90 -35.44 7.89
C SER A 43 -31.57 -35.94 7.29
N PRO A 44 -31.39 -37.23 7.07
CA PRO A 44 -30.15 -37.81 6.52
C PRO A 44 -29.73 -37.27 5.16
N ASP A 45 -30.68 -36.77 4.34
CA ASP A 45 -30.39 -36.14 3.06
C ASP A 45 -29.60 -34.82 3.19
N VAL A 46 -29.65 -34.18 4.35
CA VAL A 46 -28.88 -32.99 4.69
C VAL A 46 -27.39 -33.28 4.64
N ALA A 47 -26.95 -34.48 5.00
CA ALA A 47 -25.55 -34.87 4.96
C ALA A 47 -24.93 -34.74 3.53
N LYS A 48 -25.74 -34.97 2.50
CA LYS A 48 -25.32 -34.86 1.11
C LYS A 48 -24.98 -33.40 0.73
N GLY A 49 -25.63 -32.42 1.35
CA GLY A 49 -25.38 -31.00 1.12
C GLY A 49 -24.11 -30.45 1.83
N LEU A 50 -23.63 -31.13 2.85
CA LEU A 50 -22.45 -30.74 3.62
C LEU A 50 -21.16 -31.41 3.11
N TYR A 51 -21.01 -31.55 1.82
CA TYR A 51 -19.81 -32.08 1.20
C TYR A 51 -18.97 -30.92 0.63
N LYS A 52 -17.67 -30.89 0.95
CA LYS A 52 -16.72 -29.89 0.43
C LYS A 52 -15.59 -30.59 -0.33
N GLU A 53 -15.45 -30.29 -1.59
CA GLU A 53 -14.30 -30.74 -2.38
C GLU A 53 -13.03 -29.97 -2.01
N GLY A 54 -12.00 -30.72 -1.71
CA GLY A 54 -10.53 -30.52 -1.68
C GLY A 54 -9.91 -29.13 -1.81
N TYR A 55 -10.54 -28.04 -1.34
CA TYR A 55 -9.91 -26.73 -1.27
C TYR A 55 -10.08 -26.12 0.15
N ASP A 56 -9.11 -25.28 0.52
CA ASP A 56 -9.11 -24.55 1.78
C ASP A 56 -9.61 -23.12 1.52
N SER A 57 -10.71 -22.73 2.18
CA SER A 57 -11.25 -21.37 2.16
C SER A 57 -11.00 -20.60 3.46
N GLU A 58 -10.24 -21.17 4.40
CA GLU A 58 -9.92 -20.52 5.66
C GLU A 58 -9.21 -19.16 5.43
N TYR A 59 -9.59 -18.17 6.23
CA TYR A 59 -8.82 -16.92 6.32
C TYR A 59 -7.46 -17.21 6.94
N ARG A 60 -6.41 -17.12 6.13
CA ARG A 60 -5.03 -17.31 6.59
C ARG A 60 -4.13 -16.28 5.93
N TYR A 61 -3.36 -15.57 6.75
CA TYR A 61 -2.32 -14.67 6.29
C TYR A 61 -0.96 -15.12 6.80
N ASN A 62 -0.04 -15.38 5.89
CA ASN A 62 1.35 -15.69 6.20
C ASN A 62 2.24 -14.61 5.60
N ARG A 63 3.27 -14.20 6.34
CA ARG A 63 4.24 -13.21 5.88
C ARG A 63 5.65 -13.62 6.26
N LEU A 64 6.50 -13.71 5.26
CA LEU A 64 7.94 -13.82 5.42
C LEU A 64 8.55 -12.43 5.16
N THR A 65 9.38 -11.96 6.08
CA THR A 65 10.11 -10.70 5.94
C THR A 65 11.59 -11.00 6.15
N THR A 66 12.41 -10.62 5.18
CA THR A 66 13.88 -10.69 5.29
C THR A 66 14.44 -9.28 5.17
N ARG A 67 15.47 -8.98 5.95
CA ARG A 67 16.21 -7.72 5.88
C ARG A 67 17.69 -8.00 6.05
N SER A 68 18.49 -7.37 5.20
CA SER A 68 19.95 -7.41 5.27
C SER A 68 20.48 -5.99 5.11
N ASN A 69 21.25 -5.53 6.08
CA ASN A 69 21.98 -4.26 6.02
C ASN A 69 23.45 -4.57 6.15
N ILE A 70 24.25 -4.11 5.19
CA ILE A 70 25.70 -4.35 5.14
C ILE A 70 26.38 -3.01 4.96
N ASP A 71 27.24 -2.66 5.90
CA ASP A 71 28.12 -1.49 5.87
C ASP A 71 29.56 -1.95 5.63
N ILE A 72 30.21 -1.41 4.61
CA ILE A 72 31.58 -1.75 4.23
C ILE A 72 32.41 -0.46 4.22
N ASN A 73 33.39 -0.37 5.09
CA ASN A 73 34.42 0.67 5.05
C ASN A 73 35.54 0.19 4.12
N LEU A 74 35.51 0.56 2.84
CA LEU A 74 36.50 0.18 1.86
C LEU A 74 37.86 0.85 2.16
N THR A 75 37.80 2.08 2.64
CA THR A 75 38.95 2.81 3.19
C THR A 75 38.46 3.63 4.39
N GLU A 76 39.36 4.34 5.09
CA GLU A 76 38.96 5.29 6.15
C GLU A 76 38.04 6.41 5.65
N ASP A 77 38.15 6.74 4.38
CA ASP A 77 37.42 7.83 3.75
C ASP A 77 36.22 7.38 2.92
N PHE A 78 36.17 6.08 2.54
CA PHE A 78 35.15 5.57 1.63
C PHE A 78 34.32 4.46 2.28
N LYS A 79 33.04 4.74 2.44
CA LYS A 79 32.03 3.81 2.97
C LYS A 79 30.98 3.49 1.91
N VAL A 80 30.61 2.22 1.80
CA VAL A 80 29.48 1.71 1.01
C VAL A 80 28.51 1.01 1.94
N SER A 81 27.23 1.24 1.77
CA SER A 81 26.16 0.56 2.50
C SER A 81 25.17 -0.05 1.51
N VAL A 82 24.81 -1.31 1.73
CA VAL A 82 23.80 -2.04 0.95
C VAL A 82 22.69 -2.46 1.90
N ASN A 83 21.48 -2.00 1.64
CA ASN A 83 20.30 -2.40 2.39
C ASN A 83 19.34 -3.13 1.45
N LEU A 84 18.93 -4.32 1.84
CA LEU A 84 18.00 -5.16 1.11
C LEU A 84 16.86 -5.57 2.05
N ALA A 85 15.63 -5.35 1.65
CA ALA A 85 14.47 -5.89 2.34
C ALA A 85 13.54 -6.56 1.34
N TYR A 86 13.09 -7.75 1.69
CA TYR A 86 12.09 -8.48 0.91
C TYR A 86 10.97 -8.95 1.81
N ARG A 87 9.74 -8.74 1.35
CA ARG A 87 8.54 -9.19 2.02
C ARG A 87 7.69 -9.99 1.05
N PHE A 88 7.42 -11.22 1.45
CA PHE A 88 6.46 -12.10 0.79
C PHE A 88 5.25 -12.27 1.72
N GLY A 89 4.06 -12.01 1.20
CA GLY A 89 2.79 -12.26 1.88
C GLY A 89 1.95 -13.25 1.09
N SER A 90 1.29 -14.15 1.79
CA SER A 90 0.29 -15.07 1.22
C SER A 90 -0.99 -14.93 2.03
N GLN A 91 -2.09 -14.54 1.39
CA GLN A 91 -3.40 -14.40 2.01
C GLN A 91 -4.39 -15.33 1.31
N ASN A 92 -4.95 -16.27 2.05
CA ASN A 92 -6.07 -17.11 1.62
C ASN A 92 -7.36 -16.63 2.26
N ARG A 93 -8.48 -16.75 1.55
CA ARG A 93 -9.79 -16.36 2.03
C ARG A 93 -10.91 -17.01 1.20
N PRO A 94 -12.15 -17.11 1.69
CA PRO A 94 -13.29 -17.51 0.88
C PRO A 94 -13.44 -16.60 -0.33
N TYR A 95 -13.92 -17.12 -1.46
CA TYR A 95 -14.23 -16.29 -2.62
C TYR A 95 -15.48 -15.45 -2.35
N GLY A 96 -15.33 -14.12 -2.34
CA GLY A 96 -16.45 -13.18 -2.19
C GLY A 96 -17.10 -12.83 -3.52
N TYR A 97 -18.39 -12.51 -3.47
CA TYR A 97 -19.15 -12.09 -4.64
C TYR A 97 -18.96 -10.62 -5.03
N ASP A 98 -18.10 -9.90 -4.34
CA ASP A 98 -17.89 -8.48 -4.58
C ASP A 98 -16.56 -8.22 -5.26
N ALA A 99 -16.59 -7.52 -6.39
CA ALA A 99 -15.41 -7.08 -7.11
C ALA A 99 -14.55 -6.03 -6.36
N ASN A 100 -15.09 -5.46 -5.27
CA ASN A 100 -14.46 -4.35 -4.54
C ASN A 100 -13.62 -4.75 -3.33
N GLY A 101 -13.43 -6.05 -3.07
CA GLY A 101 -12.36 -6.54 -2.19
C GLY A 101 -12.62 -6.48 -0.68
N ASP A 102 -13.78 -6.06 -0.21
CA ASP A 102 -14.09 -5.96 1.23
C ASP A 102 -14.99 -7.11 1.74
N GLU A 103 -14.51 -8.33 1.51
CA GLU A 103 -15.25 -9.57 1.79
C GLU A 103 -15.46 -9.82 3.28
N ALA A 104 -14.54 -9.36 4.14
CA ALA A 104 -14.69 -9.51 5.59
C ALA A 104 -15.90 -8.70 6.08
N LEU A 105 -16.01 -7.43 5.68
CA LEU A 105 -17.18 -6.59 6.01
C LEU A 105 -18.48 -7.17 5.44
N ARG A 106 -18.42 -7.78 4.28
CA ARG A 106 -19.59 -8.42 3.68
C ARG A 106 -20.04 -9.65 4.44
N LEU A 107 -19.12 -10.51 4.88
CA LEU A 107 -19.44 -11.67 5.72
C LEU A 107 -20.03 -11.24 7.05
N PHE A 108 -19.42 -10.29 7.75
CA PHE A 108 -19.98 -9.70 8.97
C PHE A 108 -21.33 -9.05 8.71
N GLY A 109 -21.49 -8.35 7.60
CA GLY A 109 -22.77 -7.78 7.18
C GLY A 109 -23.84 -8.83 6.96
N MET A 110 -23.51 -10.01 6.41
CA MET A 110 -24.45 -11.10 6.27
C MET A 110 -24.85 -11.69 7.63
N PHE A 111 -23.92 -11.92 8.54
CA PHE A 111 -24.21 -12.40 9.88
C PHE A 111 -25.05 -11.42 10.67
N TYR A 112 -24.74 -10.13 10.59
CA TYR A 112 -25.45 -9.09 11.32
C TYR A 112 -26.88 -8.85 10.79
N ARG A 113 -27.10 -8.99 9.48
CA ARG A 113 -28.37 -8.71 8.82
C ARG A 113 -29.32 -9.90 8.74
N ASN A 114 -28.77 -11.11 8.79
CA ASN A 114 -29.59 -12.31 8.83
C ASN A 114 -30.10 -12.55 10.26
N SER A 115 -31.41 -12.37 10.45
CA SER A 115 -32.03 -12.82 11.70
C SER A 115 -31.86 -14.33 11.84
N PRO A 116 -31.55 -14.85 13.04
CA PRO A 116 -31.48 -16.31 13.30
C PRO A 116 -32.73 -17.07 12.88
N GLN A 117 -33.87 -16.40 12.77
CA GLN A 117 -35.17 -16.97 12.38
C GLN A 117 -35.50 -16.80 10.88
N ALA A 118 -34.61 -16.12 10.09
CA ALA A 118 -34.93 -15.79 8.70
C ALA A 118 -35.02 -17.02 7.80
N PHE A 119 -34.11 -17.97 7.97
CA PHE A 119 -34.07 -19.25 7.28
C PHE A 119 -33.10 -20.21 7.97
N PRO A 120 -33.28 -21.54 7.85
CA PRO A 120 -32.33 -22.53 8.37
C PRO A 120 -31.06 -22.53 7.52
N ILE A 121 -29.99 -23.13 8.03
CA ILE A 121 -28.74 -23.32 7.25
C ILE A 121 -29.02 -24.18 6.01
N LEU A 122 -29.75 -25.26 6.22
CA LEU A 122 -30.21 -26.19 5.19
C LEU A 122 -31.74 -26.39 5.32
N ASN A 123 -32.41 -26.54 4.19
CA ASN A 123 -33.80 -26.94 4.14
C ASN A 123 -33.94 -28.42 4.54
N ALA A 124 -35.15 -28.84 4.90
CA ALA A 124 -35.43 -30.22 5.28
C ALA A 124 -35.12 -31.27 4.19
N ASN A 125 -35.10 -30.85 2.93
CA ASN A 125 -34.70 -31.68 1.78
C ASN A 125 -33.20 -31.70 1.51
N GLY A 126 -32.33 -31.10 2.38
CA GLY A 126 -30.88 -31.06 2.24
C GLY A 126 -30.36 -29.96 1.33
N THR A 127 -31.21 -29.11 0.78
CA THR A 127 -30.76 -27.99 -0.06
C THR A 127 -30.37 -26.79 0.81
N TYR A 128 -29.43 -25.95 0.32
CA TYR A 128 -29.04 -24.70 0.99
C TYR A 128 -30.19 -23.72 1.01
N ALA A 129 -30.53 -23.22 2.20
CA ALA A 129 -31.64 -22.31 2.39
C ALA A 129 -31.22 -20.84 2.18
N ALA A 130 -32.18 -20.01 1.78
CA ALA A 130 -32.06 -18.55 1.71
C ALA A 130 -33.42 -17.89 1.97
N ALA A 131 -33.38 -16.61 2.31
CA ALA A 131 -34.57 -15.74 2.34
C ALA A 131 -34.81 -15.09 0.96
N ASP A 132 -35.98 -14.51 0.78
CA ASP A 132 -36.28 -13.66 -0.38
C ASP A 132 -35.65 -12.25 -0.23
N GLY A 133 -35.42 -11.55 -1.34
CA GLY A 133 -34.89 -10.20 -1.36
C GLY A 133 -33.37 -10.10 -1.56
N ILE A 134 -32.80 -8.96 -1.21
CA ILE A 134 -31.37 -8.62 -1.40
C ILE A 134 -30.41 -9.47 -0.58
N TRP A 135 -30.88 -10.13 0.47
CA TRP A 135 -30.11 -10.95 1.42
C TRP A 135 -30.26 -12.45 1.15
N ARG A 136 -30.28 -12.83 -0.11
CA ARG A 136 -30.46 -14.23 -0.54
C ARG A 136 -29.27 -15.14 -0.28
N GLN A 137 -28.20 -14.63 0.34
CA GLN A 137 -26.95 -15.39 0.51
C GLN A 137 -26.94 -16.12 1.84
N ASN A 138 -26.69 -17.41 1.76
CA ASN A 138 -26.43 -18.25 2.92
C ASN A 138 -24.99 -18.04 3.40
N PRO A 139 -24.77 -17.63 4.67
CA PRO A 139 -23.42 -17.40 5.20
C PRO A 139 -22.52 -18.63 5.13
N LEU A 140 -23.06 -19.82 5.38
CA LEU A 140 -22.30 -21.07 5.28
C LEU A 140 -21.84 -21.33 3.84
N VAL A 141 -22.72 -21.10 2.86
CA VAL A 141 -22.35 -21.24 1.44
C VAL A 141 -21.23 -20.26 1.08
N THR A 142 -21.31 -19.04 1.55
CA THR A 142 -20.27 -18.04 1.27
C THR A 142 -18.95 -18.39 1.91
N LEU A 143 -18.94 -18.89 3.15
CA LEU A 143 -17.72 -19.29 3.84
C LEU A 143 -17.08 -20.55 3.27
N CYS A 144 -17.90 -21.61 3.08
CA CYS A 144 -17.36 -22.94 2.84
C CYS A 144 -17.44 -23.38 1.38
N TYR A 145 -18.40 -22.86 0.61
CA TYR A 145 -18.73 -23.38 -0.71
C TYR A 145 -18.59 -22.37 -1.85
N SER A 146 -18.14 -21.15 -1.57
CA SER A 146 -17.93 -20.13 -2.62
C SER A 146 -16.60 -20.28 -3.38
N GLY A 147 -15.74 -21.19 -2.95
CA GLY A 147 -14.37 -21.31 -3.45
C GLY A 147 -13.37 -20.54 -2.60
N PHE A 148 -12.25 -20.17 -3.18
CA PHE A 148 -11.20 -19.44 -2.48
C PHE A 148 -10.59 -18.33 -3.34
N PHE A 149 -9.98 -17.37 -2.66
CA PHE A 149 -9.14 -16.34 -3.26
C PHE A 149 -7.78 -16.33 -2.54
N LEU A 150 -6.73 -16.65 -3.28
CA LEU A 150 -5.36 -16.69 -2.79
C LEU A 150 -4.57 -15.54 -3.43
N ASN A 151 -4.07 -14.62 -2.60
CA ASN A 151 -3.26 -13.49 -3.01
C ASN A 151 -1.83 -13.64 -2.52
N PHE A 152 -0.86 -13.59 -3.44
CA PHE A 152 0.56 -13.50 -3.14
C PHE A 152 1.03 -12.07 -3.37
N SER A 153 1.48 -11.41 -2.32
CA SER A 153 2.04 -10.06 -2.37
C SER A 153 3.56 -10.10 -2.18
N ASN A 154 4.26 -9.39 -3.04
CA ASN A 154 5.71 -9.32 -3.03
C ASN A 154 6.14 -7.85 -2.95
N LYS A 155 7.12 -7.55 -2.11
CA LYS A 155 7.75 -6.23 -2.04
C LYS A 155 9.25 -6.39 -1.86
N LEU A 156 10.00 -5.82 -2.80
CA LEU A 156 11.45 -5.71 -2.76
C LEU A 156 11.80 -4.24 -2.55
N GLU A 157 12.70 -3.97 -1.60
CA GLU A 157 13.25 -2.64 -1.31
C GLU A 157 14.77 -2.77 -1.25
N THR A 158 15.49 -1.97 -2.05
CA THR A 158 16.94 -2.04 -2.16
C THR A 158 17.53 -0.64 -2.16
N ASP A 159 18.51 -0.40 -1.29
CA ASP A 159 19.29 0.83 -1.24
C ASP A 159 20.78 0.52 -1.39
N PHE A 160 21.44 1.25 -2.26
CA PHE A 160 22.88 1.36 -2.34
C PHE A 160 23.28 2.79 -1.97
N VAL A 161 24.08 2.93 -0.92
CA VAL A 161 24.53 4.23 -0.42
C VAL A 161 26.05 4.24 -0.41
N PHE A 162 26.65 5.30 -0.92
CA PHE A 162 28.08 5.51 -0.80
C PHE A 162 28.38 6.88 -0.19
N LYS A 163 29.43 6.96 0.57
CA LYS A 163 29.95 8.20 1.15
C LYS A 163 31.45 8.23 1.03
N TYR A 164 31.98 9.32 0.49
CA TYR A 164 33.41 9.55 0.34
C TYR A 164 33.80 10.88 1.00
N ASN A 165 34.67 10.82 2.01
CA ASN A 165 35.20 12.00 2.67
C ASN A 165 36.43 12.53 1.90
N LEU A 166 36.34 13.76 1.42
CA LEU A 166 37.39 14.43 0.65
C LEU A 166 38.32 15.26 1.56
N ARG A 167 38.57 14.79 2.78
CA ARG A 167 39.38 15.51 3.78
C ARG A 167 40.78 15.85 3.33
N LYS A 168 41.33 15.08 2.37
CA LYS A 168 42.65 15.34 1.75
C LYS A 168 42.63 16.53 0.79
N LEU A 169 41.48 16.81 0.17
CA LEU A 169 41.29 17.94 -0.72
C LEU A 169 40.87 19.19 0.09
N LEU A 170 39.84 19.04 0.93
CA LEU A 170 39.34 20.11 1.77
C LEU A 170 38.72 19.52 3.04
N LYS A 171 39.22 19.98 4.20
CA LYS A 171 38.68 19.53 5.49
C LYS A 171 37.19 19.87 5.59
N GLY A 172 36.37 18.87 5.92
CA GLY A 172 34.94 19.03 6.03
C GLY A 172 34.14 18.78 4.75
N LEU A 173 34.81 18.52 3.61
CA LEU A 173 34.15 18.19 2.35
C LEU A 173 33.86 16.68 2.25
N SER A 174 32.67 16.34 1.79
CA SER A 174 32.29 14.96 1.47
C SER A 174 31.34 14.92 0.27
N ILE A 175 31.37 13.79 -0.42
CA ILE A 175 30.41 13.44 -1.47
C ILE A 175 29.67 12.19 -1.02
N ASP A 176 28.38 12.18 -1.17
CA ASP A 176 27.53 11.02 -0.93
C ASP A 176 26.53 10.82 -2.06
N GLY A 177 26.13 9.58 -2.24
CA GLY A 177 25.10 9.26 -3.20
C GLY A 177 24.30 8.05 -2.75
N LYS A 178 23.09 7.97 -3.29
CA LYS A 178 22.15 6.90 -3.02
C LYS A 178 21.48 6.48 -4.31
N PHE A 179 21.35 5.18 -4.50
CA PHE A 179 20.49 4.58 -5.51
C PHE A 179 19.54 3.62 -4.81
N SER A 180 18.23 3.76 -5.08
CA SER A 180 17.22 2.87 -4.55
C SER A 180 16.39 2.26 -5.68
N TYR A 181 16.04 1.01 -5.51
CA TYR A 181 15.10 0.30 -6.36
C TYR A 181 14.07 -0.43 -5.50
N ASP A 182 12.81 -0.02 -5.65
CA ASP A 182 11.68 -0.66 -4.99
C ASP A 182 10.77 -1.28 -6.05
N ALA A 183 10.30 -2.49 -5.80
CA ALA A 183 9.33 -3.16 -6.65
C ALA A 183 8.25 -3.84 -5.80
N GLY A 184 7.01 -3.77 -6.26
CA GLY A 184 5.89 -4.46 -5.63
C GLY A 184 4.97 -5.07 -6.67
N TRP A 185 4.57 -6.33 -6.49
CA TRP A 185 3.64 -7.01 -7.39
C TRP A 185 2.79 -8.03 -6.65
N ASN A 186 1.60 -8.28 -7.18
CA ASN A 186 0.67 -9.24 -6.64
C ASN A 186 0.33 -10.30 -7.70
N ASN A 187 0.16 -11.54 -7.25
CA ASN A 187 -0.36 -12.64 -8.07
C ASN A 187 -1.57 -13.22 -7.34
N ASN A 188 -2.70 -13.30 -8.03
CA ASN A 188 -3.93 -13.82 -7.46
C ASN A 188 -4.32 -15.12 -8.16
N ARG A 189 -4.75 -16.11 -7.37
CA ARG A 189 -5.39 -17.32 -7.86
C ARG A 189 -6.73 -17.44 -7.18
N SER A 190 -7.77 -17.76 -7.92
CA SER A 190 -9.10 -17.95 -7.35
C SER A 190 -9.84 -19.10 -8.01
N ILE A 191 -10.70 -19.70 -7.23
CA ILE A 191 -11.79 -20.53 -7.72
C ILE A 191 -13.08 -19.89 -7.21
N GLN A 192 -13.97 -19.57 -8.13
CA GLN A 192 -15.32 -19.14 -7.82
C GLN A 192 -16.28 -20.26 -8.11
N GLN A 193 -17.14 -20.56 -7.16
CA GLN A 193 -18.23 -21.52 -7.33
C GLN A 193 -19.36 -21.21 -6.35
N ARG A 194 -20.53 -21.78 -6.57
CA ARG A 194 -21.67 -21.70 -5.65
C ARG A 194 -22.66 -22.81 -5.97
N PRO A 195 -23.15 -23.57 -4.97
CA PRO A 195 -24.26 -24.48 -5.16
C PRO A 195 -25.57 -23.73 -5.39
N ASN A 196 -26.61 -24.41 -5.86
CA ASN A 196 -27.97 -23.87 -5.88
C ASN A 196 -28.44 -23.55 -4.47
N ILE A 197 -29.16 -22.43 -4.33
CA ILE A 197 -29.75 -21.98 -3.07
C ILE A 197 -31.25 -21.86 -3.25
N TYR A 198 -32.02 -22.36 -2.30
CA TYR A 198 -33.48 -22.49 -2.41
C TYR A 198 -34.18 -21.77 -1.26
N GLN A 199 -35.32 -21.19 -1.56
CA GLN A 199 -36.27 -20.65 -0.58
C GLN A 199 -37.42 -21.66 -0.38
N TYR A 200 -37.71 -21.99 0.86
CA TYR A 200 -38.86 -22.79 1.22
C TYR A 200 -40.10 -21.90 1.36
N ASN A 201 -41.19 -22.29 0.73
CA ASN A 201 -42.53 -21.70 0.94
C ASN A 201 -43.34 -22.59 1.84
N PRO A 202 -43.61 -22.23 3.10
CA PRO A 202 -44.34 -23.06 4.06
C PRO A 202 -45.83 -23.22 3.76
N ILE A 203 -46.41 -22.29 2.96
CA ILE A 203 -47.83 -22.36 2.59
C ILE A 203 -48.05 -23.34 1.43
N ALA A 204 -47.16 -23.29 0.44
CA ALA A 204 -47.25 -24.16 -0.73
C ALA A 204 -46.47 -25.47 -0.58
N GLU A 205 -45.70 -25.61 0.51
CA GLU A 205 -44.80 -26.74 0.79
C GLU A 205 -43.82 -27.00 -0.38
N THR A 206 -43.37 -25.94 -1.03
CA THR A 206 -42.51 -25.97 -2.23
C THR A 206 -41.18 -25.27 -2.01
N TYR A 207 -40.16 -25.69 -2.76
CA TYR A 207 -38.83 -25.10 -2.77
C TYR A 207 -38.67 -24.33 -4.06
N LYS A 208 -38.54 -23.00 -3.97
CA LYS A 208 -38.27 -22.12 -5.08
C LYS A 208 -36.76 -21.86 -5.17
N GLN A 209 -36.15 -22.10 -6.33
CA GLN A 209 -34.76 -21.75 -6.56
C GLN A 209 -34.57 -20.23 -6.48
N GLY A 210 -33.70 -19.79 -5.58
CA GLY A 210 -33.38 -18.37 -5.36
C GLY A 210 -32.15 -17.93 -6.15
N LEU A 211 -31.05 -18.67 -6.02
CA LEU A 211 -29.80 -18.42 -6.72
C LEU A 211 -29.33 -19.67 -7.45
N GLU A 212 -28.94 -19.51 -8.69
CA GLU A 212 -28.46 -20.60 -9.53
C GLU A 212 -27.03 -21.02 -9.15
N MET A 213 -26.69 -22.26 -9.45
CA MET A 213 -25.36 -22.79 -9.32
C MET A 213 -24.38 -22.00 -10.18
N VAL A 214 -23.22 -21.72 -9.61
CA VAL A 214 -22.05 -21.23 -10.36
C VAL A 214 -21.06 -22.40 -10.43
N LEU A 215 -20.79 -22.87 -11.63
CA LEU A 215 -19.78 -23.90 -11.88
C LEU A 215 -18.38 -23.40 -11.48
N PRO A 216 -17.48 -24.29 -11.03
CA PRO A 216 -16.13 -23.90 -10.66
C PRO A 216 -15.41 -23.16 -11.79
N THR A 217 -15.16 -21.88 -11.60
CA THR A 217 -14.43 -21.03 -12.53
C THR A 217 -13.08 -20.65 -11.91
N LYS A 218 -12.00 -20.99 -12.60
CA LYS A 218 -10.63 -20.70 -12.19
C LYS A 218 -10.16 -19.39 -12.82
N ALA A 219 -9.56 -18.51 -12.03
CA ALA A 219 -8.90 -17.33 -12.52
C ALA A 219 -7.49 -17.19 -11.91
N THR A 220 -6.58 -16.67 -12.73
CA THR A 220 -5.23 -16.30 -12.28
C THR A 220 -4.93 -14.93 -12.85
N ASN A 221 -4.76 -13.95 -11.99
CA ASN A 221 -4.46 -12.59 -12.36
C ASN A 221 -3.09 -12.20 -11.82
N LYS A 222 -2.30 -11.57 -12.67
CA LYS A 222 -1.04 -10.94 -12.28
C LYS A 222 -1.23 -9.44 -12.35
N THR A 223 -1.05 -8.76 -11.25
CA THR A 223 -1.05 -7.29 -11.24
C THR A 223 0.28 -6.81 -11.80
N ALA A 224 0.24 -5.83 -12.70
CA ALA A 224 1.45 -5.19 -13.17
C ALA A 224 2.26 -4.62 -12.00
N ALA A 225 3.58 -4.75 -12.06
CA ALA A 225 4.43 -4.37 -10.97
C ALA A 225 4.51 -2.84 -10.82
N THR A 226 4.45 -2.36 -9.59
CA THR A 226 4.85 -1.00 -9.25
C THR A 226 6.36 -0.97 -9.15
N HIS A 227 7.00 -0.01 -9.83
CA HIS A 227 8.45 0.20 -9.77
C HIS A 227 8.75 1.64 -9.33
N ARG A 228 9.67 1.76 -8.39
CA ARG A 228 10.25 3.04 -8.01
C ARG A 228 11.76 2.96 -8.12
N LYS A 229 12.33 3.91 -8.85
CA LYS A 229 13.78 4.13 -8.93
C LYS A 229 14.06 5.50 -8.35
N TYR A 230 15.07 5.58 -7.52
CA TYR A 230 15.53 6.85 -6.93
C TYR A 230 17.05 6.92 -7.02
N ALA A 231 17.55 8.05 -7.44
CA ALA A 231 18.98 8.34 -7.43
C ALA A 231 19.20 9.73 -6.84
N GLU A 232 20.23 9.86 -6.02
CA GLU A 232 20.70 11.14 -5.51
C GLU A 232 22.22 11.19 -5.47
N ALA A 233 22.76 12.40 -5.67
CA ALA A 233 24.16 12.72 -5.45
C ALA A 233 24.24 14.04 -4.70
N ALA A 234 25.07 14.10 -3.67
CA ALA A 234 25.22 15.28 -2.84
C ALA A 234 26.67 15.62 -2.57
N VAL A 235 26.98 16.90 -2.58
CA VAL A 235 28.23 17.46 -2.06
C VAL A 235 27.92 18.20 -0.78
N ARG A 236 28.63 17.86 0.30
CA ARG A 236 28.45 18.45 1.62
C ARG A 236 29.76 19.05 2.11
N TYR A 237 29.64 20.22 2.68
CA TYR A 237 30.74 20.89 3.36
C TYR A 237 30.34 21.23 4.77
N LYS A 238 31.20 20.97 5.75
CA LYS A 238 30.99 21.37 7.14
C LYS A 238 32.31 21.70 7.80
N GLN A 239 32.41 22.92 8.30
CA GLN A 239 33.60 23.42 8.97
C GLN A 239 33.23 24.33 10.15
N SER A 240 34.03 24.25 11.21
CA SER A 240 33.94 25.13 12.37
C SER A 240 35.29 25.77 12.63
N PHE A 241 35.33 27.10 12.87
CA PHE A 241 36.53 27.86 13.18
C PHE A 241 36.17 29.14 13.97
N SER A 242 36.86 29.38 15.05
CA SER A 242 36.74 30.61 15.86
C SER A 242 35.30 31.04 16.18
N GLY A 243 34.45 30.09 16.60
CA GLY A 243 33.04 30.33 16.90
C GLY A 243 32.10 30.37 15.68
N HIS A 244 32.63 30.33 14.46
CA HIS A 244 31.85 30.28 13.22
C HIS A 244 31.64 28.83 12.81
N ASN A 245 30.41 28.45 12.57
CA ASN A 245 30.04 27.13 12.01
C ASN A 245 29.38 27.34 10.64
N ILE A 246 29.96 26.78 9.62
CA ILE A 246 29.42 26.84 8.26
C ILE A 246 29.11 25.42 7.77
N SER A 247 27.93 25.24 7.20
CA SER A 247 27.64 24.02 6.45
C SER A 247 26.92 24.34 5.14
N GLY A 248 27.31 23.63 4.11
CA GLY A 248 26.74 23.75 2.77
C GLY A 248 26.34 22.38 2.23
N LEU A 249 25.30 22.35 1.43
CA LEU A 249 24.80 21.21 0.70
C LEU A 249 24.41 21.63 -0.71
N VAL A 250 24.90 20.86 -1.69
CA VAL A 250 24.32 20.87 -3.04
C VAL A 250 23.93 19.42 -3.31
N LEU A 251 22.66 19.21 -3.65
CA LEU A 251 22.09 17.87 -3.87
C LEU A 251 21.28 17.87 -5.15
N TYR A 252 21.53 16.88 -5.99
CA TYR A 252 20.66 16.53 -7.11
C TYR A 252 19.98 15.20 -6.85
N ASN A 253 18.67 15.12 -7.07
CA ASN A 253 17.94 13.87 -7.02
C ASN A 253 16.99 13.69 -8.19
N MET A 254 16.70 12.43 -8.48
CA MET A 254 15.71 12.03 -9.46
C MET A 254 14.92 10.84 -8.94
N SER A 255 13.60 10.89 -9.08
CA SER A 255 12.73 9.75 -8.82
C SER A 255 11.89 9.41 -10.05
N TYR A 256 11.76 8.12 -10.29
CA TYR A 256 10.91 7.53 -11.32
C TYR A 256 9.95 6.56 -10.63
N THR A 257 8.65 6.77 -10.78
CA THR A 257 7.62 5.88 -10.22
C THR A 257 6.66 5.46 -11.32
N SER A 258 6.55 4.15 -11.53
CA SER A 258 5.56 3.54 -12.41
C SER A 258 4.56 2.77 -11.55
N THR A 259 3.31 3.16 -11.60
CA THR A 259 2.22 2.51 -10.87
C THR A 259 1.19 2.03 -11.88
N PRO A 260 0.82 0.74 -11.89
CA PRO A 260 -0.23 0.24 -12.76
C PRO A 260 -1.59 0.74 -12.32
N GLY A 261 -2.49 0.90 -13.26
CA GLY A 261 -3.87 1.35 -13.03
C GLY A 261 -4.09 2.84 -13.27
N GLY A 262 -5.33 3.21 -13.58
CA GLY A 262 -5.70 4.57 -13.91
C GLY A 262 -5.46 4.96 -15.39
N ARG A 263 -5.98 6.14 -15.75
CA ARG A 263 -6.01 6.65 -17.15
C ARG A 263 -4.62 6.81 -17.78
N TYR A 264 -3.60 7.14 -16.96
CA TYR A 264 -2.22 7.38 -17.41
C TYR A 264 -1.23 6.38 -16.81
N SER A 265 -1.66 5.15 -16.54
CA SER A 265 -0.82 4.10 -15.92
C SER A 265 0.45 3.76 -16.71
N TYR A 266 0.47 4.05 -18.03
CA TYR A 266 1.63 3.87 -18.89
C TYR A 266 2.62 5.04 -18.84
N VAL A 267 2.27 6.16 -18.16
CA VAL A 267 3.14 7.32 -18.02
C VAL A 267 3.75 7.30 -16.63
N PRO A 268 5.07 7.06 -16.51
CA PRO A 268 5.72 7.09 -15.21
C PRO A 268 5.72 8.52 -14.66
N HIS A 269 5.59 8.64 -13.34
CA HIS A 269 5.83 9.91 -12.67
C HIS A 269 7.34 10.12 -12.48
N ILE A 270 7.86 11.20 -13.05
CA ILE A 270 9.26 11.58 -12.97
C ILE A 270 9.34 12.92 -12.23
N TYR A 271 10.15 12.94 -11.17
CA TYR A 271 10.47 14.13 -10.40
C TYR A 271 11.97 14.29 -10.31
N GLN A 272 12.45 15.53 -10.46
CA GLN A 272 13.85 15.91 -10.36
C GLN A 272 13.99 17.14 -9.47
N ALA A 273 15.07 17.24 -8.74
CA ALA A 273 15.37 18.42 -7.94
C ALA A 273 16.86 18.66 -7.84
N LEU A 274 17.24 19.94 -7.98
CA LEU A 274 18.53 20.45 -7.56
C LEU A 274 18.31 21.34 -6.34
N VAL A 275 18.93 20.98 -5.23
CA VAL A 275 18.75 21.68 -3.95
C VAL A 275 20.07 22.24 -3.48
N GLY A 276 20.09 23.52 -3.17
CA GLY A 276 21.19 24.20 -2.48
C GLY A 276 20.77 24.61 -1.06
N ARG A 277 21.65 24.42 -0.10
CA ARG A 277 21.46 24.86 1.29
C ARG A 277 22.76 25.38 1.85
N VAL A 278 22.70 26.50 2.53
CA VAL A 278 23.81 27.06 3.30
C VAL A 278 23.29 27.40 4.70
N ASN A 279 23.98 26.88 5.72
CA ASN A 279 23.73 27.24 7.11
C ASN A 279 24.99 27.94 7.65
N TYR A 280 24.75 28.96 8.39
CA TYR A 280 25.77 29.69 9.13
C TYR A 280 25.29 29.87 10.58
N ASP A 281 26.21 29.64 11.50
CA ASP A 281 25.99 29.79 12.94
C ASP A 281 27.21 30.49 13.52
N TYR A 282 26.97 31.52 14.32
CA TYR A 282 28.03 32.21 15.09
C TYR A 282 27.81 32.00 16.58
N GLU A 283 28.74 31.31 17.23
CA GLU A 283 28.77 30.99 18.68
C GLU A 283 27.46 30.38 19.21
N ASN A 284 26.68 29.68 18.38
CA ASN A 284 25.34 29.17 18.69
C ASN A 284 24.37 30.27 19.17
N ARG A 285 24.61 31.53 18.80
CA ARG A 285 23.77 32.70 19.10
C ARG A 285 22.96 33.13 17.91
N TYR A 286 23.63 33.37 16.78
CA TYR A 286 23.03 33.84 15.54
C TYR A 286 23.06 32.75 14.48
N LEU A 287 21.89 32.40 14.02
CA LEU A 287 21.68 31.28 13.10
C LEU A 287 21.07 31.80 11.82
N PHE A 288 21.65 31.46 10.68
CA PHE A 288 21.12 31.80 9.36
C PHE A 288 21.09 30.56 8.47
N GLU A 289 20.01 30.42 7.73
CA GLU A 289 19.85 29.37 6.75
C GLU A 289 19.23 29.91 5.48
N ILE A 290 19.81 29.58 4.34
CA ILE A 290 19.27 29.86 3.00
C ILE A 290 19.14 28.52 2.29
N ASN A 291 17.97 28.28 1.70
CA ASN A 291 17.66 27.12 0.89
C ASN A 291 17.13 27.59 -0.47
N ALA A 292 17.49 26.87 -1.51
CA ALA A 292 16.90 27.03 -2.83
C ALA A 292 16.70 25.66 -3.45
N GLY A 293 15.47 25.35 -3.88
CA GLY A 293 15.13 24.13 -4.59
C GLY A 293 14.66 24.43 -6.00
N TYR A 294 15.37 23.96 -7.01
CA TYR A 294 14.92 24.00 -8.41
C TYR A 294 14.33 22.64 -8.75
N ASN A 295 13.00 22.54 -8.66
CA ASN A 295 12.25 21.30 -8.70
C ASN A 295 11.50 21.16 -10.01
N GLY A 296 11.47 19.93 -10.56
CA GLY A 296 10.78 19.61 -11.79
C GLY A 296 9.90 18.38 -11.67
N SER A 297 8.69 18.44 -12.26
CA SER A 297 7.76 17.34 -12.34
C SER A 297 7.17 17.21 -13.74
N ASN A 298 7.11 15.99 -14.27
CA ASN A 298 6.48 15.73 -15.57
C ASN A 298 4.93 15.78 -15.53
N ARG A 299 4.34 16.06 -14.36
CA ARG A 299 2.90 16.34 -14.24
C ARG A 299 2.50 17.67 -14.83
N PHE A 300 3.46 18.55 -15.10
CA PHE A 300 3.26 19.83 -15.76
C PHE A 300 3.66 19.78 -17.23
N ALA A 301 3.07 20.67 -18.02
CA ALA A 301 3.38 20.81 -19.45
C ALA A 301 4.85 21.16 -19.67
N GLU A 302 5.35 20.86 -20.86
CA GLU A 302 6.67 21.27 -21.27
C GLU A 302 6.81 22.80 -21.21
N GLY A 303 7.95 23.28 -20.73
CA GLY A 303 8.17 24.70 -20.44
C GLY A 303 7.72 25.16 -19.03
N HIS A 304 6.84 24.42 -18.35
CA HIS A 304 6.34 24.74 -17.00
C HIS A 304 6.68 23.66 -15.96
N ARG A 305 7.58 22.73 -16.30
CA ARG A 305 7.93 21.59 -15.45
C ARG A 305 8.80 21.96 -14.26
N TYR A 306 9.60 23.01 -14.38
CA TYR A 306 10.60 23.39 -13.39
C TYR A 306 10.28 24.74 -12.77
N GLN A 307 10.43 24.81 -11.43
CA GLN A 307 10.20 26.03 -10.66
C GLN A 307 11.24 26.14 -9.55
N LEU A 308 11.67 27.39 -9.27
CA LEU A 308 12.54 27.72 -8.15
C LEU A 308 11.71 27.99 -6.91
N PHE A 309 12.10 27.38 -5.79
CA PHE A 309 11.49 27.52 -4.47
C PHE A 309 12.53 28.01 -3.47
N PRO A 310 12.68 29.32 -3.28
CA PRO A 310 13.60 29.87 -2.30
C PRO A 310 13.00 29.84 -0.89
N ALA A 311 13.88 29.69 0.11
CA ALA A 311 13.52 29.83 1.51
C ALA A 311 14.70 30.38 2.31
N ALA A 312 14.42 31.22 3.30
CA ALA A 312 15.41 31.74 4.21
C ALA A 312 14.89 31.71 5.65
N SER A 313 15.79 31.51 6.59
CA SER A 313 15.45 31.60 8.01
C SER A 313 16.59 32.22 8.81
N MET A 314 16.23 32.93 9.89
CA MET A 314 17.15 33.44 10.89
C MET A 314 16.70 33.04 12.29
N GLY A 315 17.64 32.86 13.17
CA GLY A 315 17.39 32.54 14.57
C GLY A 315 18.34 33.28 15.49
N TRP A 316 17.84 33.66 16.63
CA TRP A 316 18.63 34.29 17.71
C TRP A 316 18.38 33.57 19.01
N VAL A 317 19.46 33.02 19.59
CA VAL A 317 19.42 32.33 20.87
C VAL A 317 19.77 33.32 21.98
N LEU A 318 18.75 33.90 22.56
CA LEU A 318 18.86 34.93 23.60
C LEU A 318 19.63 34.46 24.85
N THR A 319 19.40 33.21 25.23
CA THR A 319 20.03 32.59 26.41
C THR A 319 21.54 32.41 26.26
N ASN A 320 22.08 32.45 25.05
CA ASN A 320 23.53 32.34 24.80
C ASN A 320 24.21 33.70 24.75
N GLU A 321 23.46 34.80 24.93
CA GLU A 321 24.04 36.15 24.99
C GLU A 321 24.74 36.45 26.33
N PRO A 322 25.85 37.18 26.32
CA PRO A 322 26.58 37.50 27.57
C PRO A 322 25.78 38.31 28.60
N PHE A 323 24.76 39.04 28.12
CA PHE A 323 23.90 39.84 29.00
C PHE A 323 22.78 39.01 29.65
N PHE A 324 22.52 37.79 29.12
CA PHE A 324 21.46 36.93 29.63
C PHE A 324 21.98 36.15 30.84
N LYS A 325 21.49 36.50 32.02
CA LYS A 325 21.86 35.78 33.26
C LYS A 325 21.16 34.42 33.28
N GLU A 326 21.86 33.41 33.81
CA GLU A 326 21.27 32.09 34.04
C GLU A 326 19.98 32.23 34.85
N ASN A 327 18.92 31.66 34.31
CA ASN A 327 17.58 31.68 34.93
C ASN A 327 17.01 30.27 34.95
N PRO A 328 16.65 29.74 36.15
CA PRO A 328 16.12 28.37 36.25
C PRO A 328 14.77 28.17 35.55
N ILE A 329 14.03 29.24 35.25
CA ILE A 329 12.75 29.20 34.55
C ILE A 329 12.94 29.30 33.04
N LEU A 330 13.87 30.16 32.60
CA LEU A 330 14.17 30.40 31.18
C LEU A 330 15.55 29.83 30.83
N SER A 331 15.66 28.51 30.84
CA SER A 331 16.92 27.80 30.53
C SER A 331 17.31 27.87 29.04
N PHE A 332 16.34 28.03 28.14
CA PHE A 332 16.56 28.17 26.71
C PHE A 332 15.49 29.06 26.07
N THR A 333 15.92 30.13 25.40
CA THR A 333 15.03 31.03 24.63
C THR A 333 15.63 31.33 23.28
N LYS A 334 14.85 31.01 22.22
CA LYS A 334 15.24 31.26 20.82
C LYS A 334 14.13 31.98 20.09
N LEU A 335 14.43 33.07 19.44
CA LEU A 335 13.57 33.73 18.47
C LEU A 335 13.90 33.19 17.06
N ARG A 336 12.89 32.90 16.27
CA ARG A 336 13.07 32.43 14.91
C ARG A 336 12.10 33.12 13.95
N PHE A 337 12.64 33.51 12.80
CA PHE A 337 11.88 33.99 11.66
C PHE A 337 12.22 33.13 10.45
N SER A 338 11.21 32.80 9.63
CA SER A 338 11.41 32.05 8.38
C SER A 338 10.39 32.45 7.34
N TYR A 339 10.84 32.51 6.09
CA TYR A 339 10.03 32.72 4.90
C TYR A 339 10.44 31.70 3.85
N GLY A 340 9.48 31.18 3.07
CA GLY A 340 9.79 30.28 1.98
C GLY A 340 8.58 30.02 1.09
N GLU A 341 8.89 29.65 -0.13
CA GLU A 341 7.93 29.25 -1.14
C GLU A 341 7.94 27.73 -1.29
N VAL A 342 6.76 27.13 -1.51
CA VAL A 342 6.59 25.68 -1.72
C VAL A 342 5.69 25.42 -2.91
N GLY A 343 5.97 24.35 -3.63
CA GLY A 343 5.17 23.89 -4.76
C GLY A 343 4.48 22.56 -4.44
N ASN A 344 3.37 22.30 -5.12
CA ASN A 344 2.66 21.05 -5.06
C ASN A 344 2.35 20.53 -6.46
N ASP A 345 2.77 19.31 -6.79
CA ASP A 345 2.48 18.63 -8.05
C ASP A 345 1.37 17.56 -7.93
N LYS A 346 0.75 17.41 -6.73
CA LYS A 346 -0.34 16.49 -6.46
C LYS A 346 -1.66 17.24 -6.38
N LEU A 347 -2.34 17.35 -7.51
CA LEU A 347 -3.62 18.05 -7.63
C LEU A 347 -4.76 17.01 -7.67
N GLY A 348 -5.17 16.49 -6.51
CA GLY A 348 -6.28 15.52 -6.42
C GLY A 348 -5.97 14.16 -7.05
N SER A 349 -7.03 13.50 -7.53
CA SER A 349 -6.95 12.14 -8.13
C SER A 349 -6.42 12.13 -9.57
N PHE A 350 -6.39 13.28 -10.22
CA PHE A 350 -5.95 13.40 -11.60
C PHE A 350 -4.48 13.82 -11.68
N SER A 351 -3.78 13.26 -12.66
CA SER A 351 -2.42 13.66 -13.03
C SER A 351 -2.41 14.10 -14.48
N TYR A 352 -1.47 14.98 -14.85
CA TYR A 352 -1.30 15.40 -16.25
C TYR A 352 -2.47 16.20 -16.83
N TYR A 353 -3.00 17.19 -16.09
CA TYR A 353 -4.10 18.06 -16.52
C TYR A 353 -3.89 18.76 -17.87
N TYR A 354 -2.65 18.91 -18.31
CA TYR A 354 -2.33 19.50 -19.60
C TYR A 354 -2.56 18.58 -20.80
N ARG A 355 -2.83 17.29 -20.54
CA ARG A 355 -3.10 16.32 -21.61
C ARG A 355 -4.59 16.27 -21.91
N SER A 356 -4.94 16.50 -23.16
CA SER A 356 -6.30 16.25 -23.62
C SER A 356 -6.64 14.76 -23.46
N GLY A 357 -7.86 14.48 -23.09
CA GLY A 357 -8.36 13.14 -22.94
C GLY A 357 -9.82 13.09 -23.34
N TYR A 358 -10.29 11.89 -23.63
CA TYR A 358 -11.68 11.62 -23.98
C TYR A 358 -12.21 10.54 -23.05
N ASP A 359 -13.41 10.77 -22.52
CA ASP A 359 -14.16 9.78 -21.76
C ASP A 359 -15.40 9.37 -22.53
N ASN A 360 -16.02 8.25 -22.13
CA ASN A 360 -17.32 7.89 -22.62
C ASN A 360 -18.31 9.01 -22.28
N GLY A 361 -18.94 9.58 -23.28
CA GLY A 361 -19.98 10.58 -23.12
C GLY A 361 -21.32 9.97 -22.72
N LEU A 362 -22.34 10.80 -22.66
CA LEU A 362 -23.72 10.31 -22.56
C LEU A 362 -24.03 9.46 -23.80
N GLY A 363 -24.65 8.31 -23.59
CA GLY A 363 -25.12 7.46 -24.66
C GLY A 363 -26.16 8.17 -25.54
N TYR A 364 -26.19 7.85 -26.81
CA TYR A 364 -27.23 8.27 -27.73
C TYR A 364 -27.96 7.05 -28.22
N THR A 365 -29.30 7.07 -28.15
CA THR A 365 -30.15 5.97 -28.53
C THR A 365 -30.45 6.06 -30.04
N PHE A 366 -30.11 5.03 -30.81
CA PHE A 366 -30.47 4.90 -32.18
C PHE A 366 -31.67 3.92 -32.31
N GLY A 367 -32.75 4.34 -32.95
CA GLY A 367 -33.91 3.51 -33.24
C GLY A 367 -35.10 3.73 -32.32
N GLU A 368 -36.19 2.96 -32.52
CA GLU A 368 -37.46 3.08 -31.82
C GLU A 368 -37.49 2.45 -30.42
N THR A 369 -36.53 1.64 -30.08
CA THR A 369 -36.43 0.98 -28.78
C THR A 369 -35.25 1.53 -27.96
N GLN A 370 -35.50 2.02 -26.76
CA GLN A 370 -34.49 2.59 -25.83
C GLN A 370 -33.51 1.56 -25.21
N ASN A 371 -33.26 0.43 -25.85
CA ASN A 371 -32.46 -0.69 -25.33
C ASN A 371 -31.05 -0.76 -25.90
N GLY A 372 -30.43 0.33 -26.23
CA GLY A 372 -29.07 0.33 -26.71
C GLY A 372 -28.33 1.62 -26.42
N ASP A 373 -27.61 1.64 -25.31
CA ASP A 373 -26.68 2.72 -25.01
C ASP A 373 -25.46 2.66 -25.94
N ALA A 374 -25.50 3.38 -27.03
CA ALA A 374 -24.28 3.69 -27.75
C ALA A 374 -23.48 4.70 -26.91
N ALA A 375 -22.35 4.29 -26.37
CA ALA A 375 -21.48 5.18 -25.61
C ALA A 375 -20.98 6.33 -26.48
N GLY A 376 -21.44 7.55 -26.18
CA GLY A 376 -20.89 8.76 -26.79
C GLY A 376 -19.50 9.07 -26.24
N ILE A 377 -18.73 9.85 -26.99
CA ILE A 377 -17.40 10.31 -26.58
C ILE A 377 -17.51 11.80 -26.25
N LYS A 378 -17.02 12.21 -25.08
CA LYS A 378 -16.85 13.61 -24.71
C LYS A 378 -15.39 13.92 -24.40
N ALA A 379 -14.97 15.13 -24.70
CA ALA A 379 -13.69 15.63 -24.21
C ALA A 379 -13.72 15.72 -22.68
N SER A 380 -12.74 15.19 -22.01
CA SER A 380 -12.49 15.44 -20.59
C SER A 380 -11.47 16.55 -20.48
N ILE A 381 -11.89 17.62 -19.84
CA ILE A 381 -11.00 18.76 -19.50
C ILE A 381 -10.28 18.44 -18.21
#